data_22caa35508ae6f9825c7d42947c64c58
#
_entry.id   22caa35508ae6f9825c7d42947c64c58
#
_cell.length_a   1.000
_cell.length_b   1.000
_cell.length_c   1.000
_cell.angle_alpha   90.00
_cell.angle_beta   90.00
_cell.angle_gamma   90.00
#
_symmetry.space_group_name_H-M   'P 1'
#
loop_
_entity.id
_entity.type
_entity.pdbx_description
1 polymer ?
#
loop_
_entity_poly.entity_id
_entity_poly.type
_entity_poly.pdbx_seq_one_letter_code
_entity_poly.pdbx_strand_id
1 'polypeptide(L)'
;GEAMSIGRTFKESMQKALRSLEIDRFGFGSDGSLKLGRYLSSLAEDERDKIFRREFTFPKSDRIFYIREAFNSGKSVDWIHKHTKIDKWFLSQLQEIVDEEKNFKKEFKDKGLTQESVLKMKSVGFADRQIAYITNKEMLDELYSKGPLFQKKYSMTLRHAEKEIRDFRFKNNILPGFRVVDTCGGEFEAYTPYYYSSYDTENESVRTDRKKIMILGGGPNR
;
A
#
# COMPACT_ATOMS: atom_id res chain seq x y z
N GLY A 1 -9.27 10.86 -13.46
CA GLY A 1 -8.44 9.75 -13.89
C GLY A 1 -8.92 8.44 -13.33
N GLU A 2 -8.58 7.37 -13.97
CA GLU A 2 -8.89 6.01 -13.55
C GLU A 2 -7.59 5.23 -13.40
N ALA A 3 -7.57 4.28 -12.47
CA ALA A 3 -6.48 3.35 -12.31
C ALA A 3 -7.04 1.93 -12.34
N MET A 4 -6.40 1.06 -13.12
CA MET A 4 -6.66 -0.37 -13.12
C MET A 4 -5.49 -1.09 -12.47
N SER A 5 -5.79 -2.04 -11.61
CA SER A 5 -4.79 -2.89 -10.98
C SER A 5 -5.32 -4.31 -10.81
N ILE A 6 -4.41 -5.26 -10.91
CA ILE A 6 -4.72 -6.69 -10.77
C ILE A 6 -3.85 -7.26 -9.66
N GLY A 7 -4.43 -8.09 -8.82
CA GLY A 7 -3.79 -8.81 -7.73
C GLY A 7 -4.51 -10.10 -7.43
N ARG A 8 -3.91 -10.95 -6.61
CA ARG A 8 -4.52 -12.21 -6.15
C ARG A 8 -5.58 -12.01 -5.07
N THR A 9 -5.53 -10.86 -4.41
CA THR A 9 -6.48 -10.47 -3.36
C THR A 9 -6.91 -9.02 -3.56
N PHE A 10 -8.07 -8.66 -2.99
CA PHE A 10 -8.52 -7.27 -2.97
C PHE A 10 -7.48 -6.34 -2.32
N LYS A 11 -6.88 -6.76 -1.22
CA LYS A 11 -5.86 -5.98 -0.51
C LYS A 11 -4.66 -5.65 -1.40
N GLU A 12 -4.15 -6.64 -2.12
CA GLU A 12 -3.05 -6.45 -3.07
C GLU A 12 -3.42 -5.50 -4.20
N SER A 13 -4.57 -5.73 -4.86
CA SER A 13 -5.03 -4.89 -5.96
C SER A 13 -5.32 -3.46 -5.51
N MET A 14 -5.95 -3.28 -4.34
CA MET A 14 -6.24 -1.96 -3.79
C MET A 14 -4.98 -1.14 -3.52
N GLN A 15 -3.95 -1.74 -2.93
CA GLN A 15 -2.68 -1.07 -2.69
C GLN A 15 -1.96 -0.70 -3.99
N LYS A 16 -2.01 -1.59 -5.00
CA LYS A 16 -1.49 -1.31 -6.35
C LYS A 16 -2.24 -0.16 -7.03
N ALA A 17 -3.58 -0.15 -6.96
CA ALA A 17 -4.40 0.92 -7.51
C ALA A 17 -4.01 2.28 -6.94
N LEU A 18 -3.89 2.37 -5.61
CA LEU A 18 -3.49 3.62 -4.96
C LEU A 18 -2.11 4.12 -5.40
N ARG A 19 -1.15 3.21 -5.63
CA ARG A 19 0.18 3.58 -6.16
C ARG A 19 0.12 4.12 -7.59
N SER A 20 -0.79 3.59 -8.42
CA SER A 20 -0.89 3.96 -9.83
C SER A 20 -1.69 5.23 -10.10
N LEU A 21 -2.33 5.83 -9.08
CA LEU A 21 -3.05 7.09 -9.21
C LEU A 21 -2.15 8.32 -9.44
N GLU A 22 -0.84 8.21 -9.28
CA GLU A 22 0.14 9.31 -9.43
C GLU A 22 -0.15 10.53 -8.53
N ILE A 23 -0.60 10.28 -7.31
CA ILE A 23 -0.91 11.27 -6.27
C ILE A 23 0.13 11.28 -5.15
N ASP A 24 1.37 10.87 -5.46
CA ASP A 24 2.48 10.73 -4.50
C ASP A 24 2.16 9.80 -3.31
N ARG A 25 1.29 8.80 -3.53
CA ARG A 25 0.97 7.77 -2.57
C ARG A 25 1.56 6.42 -3.00
N PHE A 26 2.05 5.65 -2.04
CA PHE A 26 2.69 4.36 -2.28
C PHE A 26 1.81 3.17 -1.85
N GLY A 27 0.58 3.44 -1.45
CA GLY A 27 -0.44 2.48 -1.06
C GLY A 27 -1.48 3.12 -0.13
N PHE A 28 -2.13 2.29 0.69
CA PHE A 28 -3.21 2.73 1.60
C PHE A 28 -2.70 3.55 2.81
N GLY A 29 -1.40 3.76 2.94
CA GLY A 29 -0.76 4.57 3.99
C GLY A 29 0.63 4.05 4.32
N SER A 30 1.21 4.56 5.40
CA SER A 30 2.60 4.27 5.81
C SER A 30 3.62 4.53 4.70
N ASP A 31 3.36 5.57 3.93
CA ASP A 31 4.12 5.93 2.75
C ASP A 31 4.85 7.27 2.88
N GLY A 32 4.88 7.81 4.08
CA GLY A 32 5.49 9.10 4.38
C GLY A 32 4.55 10.30 4.19
N SER A 33 3.29 10.09 3.81
CA SER A 33 2.28 11.15 3.76
C SER A 33 1.67 11.38 5.14
N LEU A 34 2.25 12.30 5.90
CA LEU A 34 1.98 12.48 7.34
C LEU A 34 0.93 13.55 7.68
N LYS A 35 0.61 14.44 6.75
CA LYS A 35 -0.19 15.63 7.05
C LYS A 35 -1.56 15.29 7.65
N LEU A 36 -2.31 14.40 7.01
CA LEU A 36 -3.66 14.05 7.43
C LEU A 36 -3.67 13.36 8.81
N GLY A 37 -2.86 12.32 8.98
CA GLY A 37 -2.78 11.57 10.22
C GLY A 37 -2.36 12.44 11.41
N ARG A 38 -1.36 13.31 11.23
CA ARG A 38 -0.92 14.26 12.26
C ARG A 38 -1.98 15.27 12.60
N TYR A 39 -2.64 15.83 11.60
CA TYR A 39 -3.75 16.77 11.82
C TYR A 39 -4.86 16.11 12.64
N LEU A 40 -5.33 14.95 12.21
CA LEU A 40 -6.43 14.26 12.91
C LEU A 40 -6.04 13.80 14.32
N SER A 41 -4.79 13.37 14.54
CA SER A 41 -4.32 12.96 15.86
C SER A 41 -4.12 14.13 16.84
N SER A 42 -3.99 15.35 16.37
CA SER A 42 -3.91 16.55 17.22
C SER A 42 -5.26 17.06 17.73
N LEU A 43 -6.37 16.55 17.18
CA LEU A 43 -7.73 16.96 17.53
C LEU A 43 -8.29 16.12 18.68
N ALA A 44 -9.19 16.71 19.48
CA ALA A 44 -10.04 15.99 20.39
C ALA A 44 -10.93 14.98 19.63
N GLU A 45 -11.36 13.91 20.29
CA GLU A 45 -12.12 12.83 19.66
C GLU A 45 -13.39 13.34 18.99
N ASP A 46 -14.15 14.18 19.68
CA ASP A 46 -15.40 14.73 19.15
C ASP A 46 -15.20 15.58 17.88
N GLU A 47 -14.12 16.36 17.83
CA GLU A 47 -13.80 17.17 16.65
C GLU A 47 -13.38 16.30 15.47
N ARG A 48 -12.55 15.28 15.75
CA ARG A 48 -12.13 14.29 14.77
C ARG A 48 -13.32 13.53 14.20
N ASP A 49 -14.26 13.11 15.05
CA ASP A 49 -15.48 12.41 14.65
C ASP A 49 -16.39 13.27 13.77
N LYS A 50 -16.50 14.57 14.06
CA LYS A 50 -17.25 15.52 13.17
C LYS A 50 -16.61 15.58 11.79
N ILE A 51 -15.27 15.62 11.69
CA ILE A 51 -14.56 15.60 10.42
C ILE A 51 -14.82 14.29 9.67
N PHE A 52 -14.67 13.13 10.33
CA PHE A 52 -14.94 11.84 9.69
C PHE A 52 -16.36 11.76 9.13
N ARG A 53 -17.37 12.15 9.92
CA ARG A 53 -18.77 12.14 9.47
C ARG A 53 -18.97 13.01 8.23
N ARG A 54 -18.39 14.21 8.21
CA ARG A 54 -18.46 15.12 7.06
C ARG A 54 -17.83 14.50 5.81
N GLU A 55 -16.59 14.01 5.91
CA GLU A 55 -15.85 13.46 4.77
C GLU A 55 -16.42 12.10 4.30
N PHE A 56 -17.15 11.38 5.15
CA PHE A 56 -17.85 10.16 4.80
C PHE A 56 -19.19 10.40 4.13
N THR A 57 -19.93 11.42 4.57
CA THR A 57 -21.25 11.78 4.01
C THR A 57 -21.11 12.46 2.64
N PHE A 58 -20.10 13.31 2.49
CA PHE A 58 -19.81 14.02 1.25
C PHE A 58 -18.51 13.49 0.63
N PRO A 59 -18.59 12.42 -0.17
CA PRO A 59 -17.39 11.73 -0.64
C PRO A 59 -16.58 12.59 -1.61
N LYS A 60 -15.30 12.72 -1.28
CA LYS A 60 -14.28 13.31 -2.13
C LYS A 60 -13.25 12.25 -2.53
N SER A 61 -12.33 12.60 -3.41
CA SER A 61 -11.28 11.69 -3.91
C SER A 61 -10.35 11.15 -2.82
N ASP A 62 -10.19 11.88 -1.72
CA ASP A 62 -9.34 11.52 -0.58
C ASP A 62 -10.06 10.76 0.54
N ARG A 63 -11.40 10.51 0.40
CA ARG A 63 -12.21 9.79 1.41
C ARG A 63 -11.56 8.48 1.88
N ILE A 64 -10.90 7.77 0.98
CA ILE A 64 -10.25 6.50 1.30
C ILE A 64 -9.18 6.65 2.40
N PHE A 65 -8.45 7.77 2.44
CA PHE A 65 -7.44 8.03 3.45
C PHE A 65 -8.06 8.43 4.80
N TYR A 66 -9.22 9.09 4.80
CA TYR A 66 -9.99 9.32 6.03
C TYR A 66 -10.53 8.01 6.61
N ILE A 67 -10.93 7.03 5.79
CA ILE A 67 -11.32 5.69 6.24
C ILE A 67 -10.15 5.02 6.97
N ARG A 68 -8.95 5.10 6.41
CA ARG A 68 -7.75 4.59 7.08
C ARG A 68 -7.51 5.23 8.44
N GLU A 69 -7.60 6.56 8.52
CA GLU A 69 -7.37 7.26 9.78
C GLU A 69 -8.49 6.99 10.80
N ALA A 70 -9.72 6.71 10.36
CA ALA A 70 -10.78 6.26 11.25
C ALA A 70 -10.46 4.89 11.87
N PHE A 71 -9.96 3.92 11.09
CA PHE A 71 -9.47 2.64 11.63
C PHE A 71 -8.27 2.83 12.58
N ASN A 72 -7.34 3.73 12.27
CA ASN A 72 -6.23 4.07 13.17
C ASN A 72 -6.73 4.67 14.50
N SER A 73 -7.86 5.39 14.46
CA SER A 73 -8.52 5.99 15.63
C SER A 73 -9.46 5.02 16.38
N GLY A 74 -9.50 3.73 15.98
CA GLY A 74 -10.30 2.70 16.64
C GLY A 74 -11.77 2.65 16.24
N LYS A 75 -12.17 3.33 15.15
CA LYS A 75 -13.55 3.23 14.65
C LYS A 75 -13.78 1.87 14.01
N SER A 76 -14.96 1.28 14.28
CA SER A 76 -15.33 -0.04 13.77
C SER A 76 -15.80 0.01 12.31
N VAL A 77 -15.78 -1.16 11.65
CA VAL A 77 -16.39 -1.34 10.32
C VAL A 77 -17.85 -0.87 10.30
N ASP A 78 -18.62 -1.22 11.34
CA ASP A 78 -20.03 -0.82 11.44
C ASP A 78 -20.20 0.71 11.53
N TRP A 79 -19.35 1.36 12.30
CA TRP A 79 -19.38 2.81 12.42
C TRP A 79 -19.05 3.49 11.09
N ILE A 80 -18.03 3.02 10.37
CA ILE A 80 -17.64 3.57 9.06
C ILE A 80 -18.71 3.26 8.02
N HIS A 81 -19.24 2.04 7.98
CA HIS A 81 -20.34 1.66 7.10
C HIS A 81 -21.58 2.56 7.27
N LYS A 82 -21.96 2.83 8.52
CA LYS A 82 -23.11 3.70 8.83
C LYS A 82 -23.01 5.06 8.15
N HIS A 83 -21.82 5.62 8.06
CA HIS A 83 -21.61 6.97 7.52
C HIS A 83 -21.21 7.00 6.04
N THR A 84 -20.53 5.96 5.54
CA THR A 84 -20.06 5.90 4.15
C THR A 84 -21.00 5.17 3.21
N LYS A 85 -21.80 4.23 3.74
CA LYS A 85 -22.58 3.23 3.00
C LYS A 85 -21.74 2.28 2.14
N ILE A 86 -20.43 2.28 2.30
CA ILE A 86 -19.57 1.28 1.67
C ILE A 86 -19.86 -0.07 2.30
N ASP A 87 -19.96 -1.12 1.47
CA ASP A 87 -20.22 -2.48 1.95
C ASP A 87 -19.14 -2.91 2.97
N LYS A 88 -19.60 -3.61 4.02
CA LYS A 88 -18.77 -4.03 5.14
C LYS A 88 -17.63 -4.95 4.72
N TRP A 89 -17.83 -5.76 3.68
CA TRP A 89 -16.78 -6.62 3.16
C TRP A 89 -15.56 -5.81 2.70
N PHE A 90 -15.77 -4.76 1.91
CA PHE A 90 -14.67 -3.88 1.49
C PHE A 90 -14.02 -3.17 2.66
N LEU A 91 -14.81 -2.68 3.60
CA LEU A 91 -14.28 -2.03 4.80
C LEU A 91 -13.46 -2.99 5.66
N SER A 92 -13.88 -4.25 5.79
CA SER A 92 -13.11 -5.29 6.50
C SER A 92 -11.78 -5.56 5.83
N GLN A 93 -11.73 -5.62 4.48
CA GLN A 93 -10.48 -5.78 3.74
C GLN A 93 -9.51 -4.59 3.95
N LEU A 94 -10.05 -3.37 4.02
CA LEU A 94 -9.25 -2.18 4.32
C LEU A 94 -8.76 -2.17 5.78
N GLN A 95 -9.59 -2.61 6.73
CA GLN A 95 -9.20 -2.76 8.13
C GLN A 95 -8.05 -3.77 8.25
N GLU A 96 -8.14 -4.92 7.58
CA GLU A 96 -7.09 -5.93 7.60
C GLU A 96 -5.74 -5.39 7.11
N ILE A 97 -5.70 -4.48 6.11
CA ILE A 97 -4.45 -3.82 5.70
C ILE A 97 -3.86 -3.00 6.86
N VAL A 98 -4.70 -2.26 7.59
CA VAL A 98 -4.26 -1.45 8.74
C VAL A 98 -3.78 -2.34 9.87
N ASP A 99 -4.44 -3.45 10.12
CA ASP A 99 -4.09 -4.39 11.18
C ASP A 99 -2.78 -5.14 10.85
N GLU A 100 -2.56 -5.54 9.59
CA GLU A 100 -1.28 -6.11 9.16
C GLU A 100 -0.12 -5.14 9.33
N GLU A 101 -0.34 -3.86 9.05
CA GLU A 101 0.67 -2.82 9.33
C GLU A 101 1.03 -2.75 10.82
N LYS A 102 0.02 -2.77 11.71
CA LYS A 102 0.22 -2.74 13.17
C LYS A 102 0.95 -4.00 13.65
N ASN A 103 0.54 -5.17 13.15
CA ASN A 103 1.15 -6.45 13.48
C ASN A 103 2.62 -6.50 13.05
N PHE A 104 2.90 -6.10 11.80
CA PHE A 104 4.27 -6.04 11.29
C PHE A 104 5.14 -5.08 12.11
N LYS A 105 4.61 -3.90 12.48
CA LYS A 105 5.35 -2.94 13.32
C LYS A 105 5.71 -3.53 14.67
N LYS A 106 4.81 -4.29 15.30
CA LYS A 106 5.05 -4.97 16.57
C LYS A 106 6.11 -6.06 16.40
N GLU A 107 5.94 -6.93 15.41
CA GLU A 107 6.89 -8.01 15.14
C GLU A 107 8.29 -7.48 14.81
N PHE A 108 8.38 -6.40 14.01
CA PHE A 108 9.66 -5.77 13.68
C PHE A 108 10.38 -5.24 14.91
N LYS A 109 9.67 -4.67 15.89
CA LYS A 109 10.28 -4.20 17.14
C LYS A 109 10.87 -5.35 17.96
N ASP A 110 10.22 -6.50 17.92
CA ASP A 110 10.62 -7.67 18.71
C ASP A 110 11.73 -8.49 18.04
N LYS A 111 11.68 -8.66 16.72
CA LYS A 111 12.53 -9.61 15.98
C LYS A 111 13.36 -9.00 14.83
N GLY A 112 13.13 -7.73 14.50
CA GLY A 112 13.66 -7.13 13.27
C GLY A 112 12.97 -7.63 12.00
N LEU A 113 13.64 -7.49 10.85
CA LEU A 113 13.14 -8.01 9.57
C LEU A 113 13.31 -9.53 9.51
N THR A 114 12.23 -10.24 9.23
CA THR A 114 12.23 -11.68 8.95
C THR A 114 11.74 -11.93 7.53
N GLN A 115 12.16 -13.07 6.94
CA GLN A 115 11.70 -13.47 5.61
C GLN A 115 10.17 -13.61 5.58
N GLU A 116 9.60 -14.22 6.60
CA GLU A 116 8.17 -14.46 6.73
C GLU A 116 7.38 -13.14 6.81
N SER A 117 7.79 -12.23 7.70
CA SER A 117 7.10 -10.95 7.88
C SER A 117 7.15 -10.07 6.62
N VAL A 118 8.31 -10.01 5.94
CA VAL A 118 8.43 -9.25 4.70
C VAL A 118 7.62 -9.89 3.57
N LEU A 119 7.65 -11.23 3.41
CA LEU A 119 6.83 -11.92 2.40
C LEU A 119 5.34 -11.68 2.64
N LYS A 120 4.88 -11.75 3.89
CA LYS A 120 3.50 -11.47 4.26
C LYS A 120 3.09 -10.04 3.88
N MET A 121 3.92 -9.04 4.21
CA MET A 121 3.66 -7.66 3.80
C MET A 121 3.59 -7.50 2.28
N LYS A 122 4.48 -8.17 1.54
CA LYS A 122 4.47 -8.14 0.07
C LYS A 122 3.21 -8.79 -0.50
N SER A 123 2.74 -9.90 0.04
CA SER A 123 1.52 -10.59 -0.42
C SER A 123 0.24 -9.78 -0.17
N VAL A 124 0.24 -8.93 0.86
CA VAL A 124 -0.86 -7.97 1.14
C VAL A 124 -0.74 -6.68 0.29
N GLY A 125 0.32 -6.57 -0.51
CA GLY A 125 0.50 -5.48 -1.48
C GLY A 125 1.31 -4.29 -1.00
N PHE A 126 1.98 -4.36 0.15
CA PHE A 126 2.84 -3.27 0.61
C PHE A 126 4.06 -3.07 -0.31
N ALA A 127 4.33 -1.83 -0.67
CA ALA A 127 5.54 -1.44 -1.38
C ALA A 127 6.76 -1.48 -0.45
N ASP A 128 7.95 -1.67 -1.00
CA ASP A 128 9.20 -1.61 -0.22
C ASP A 128 9.33 -0.28 0.53
N ARG A 129 8.89 0.82 -0.08
CA ARG A 129 8.86 2.14 0.53
C ARG A 129 7.94 2.23 1.76
N GLN A 130 6.79 1.53 1.76
CA GLN A 130 5.92 1.48 2.93
C GLN A 130 6.57 0.69 4.07
N ILE A 131 7.16 -0.46 3.76
CA ILE A 131 7.90 -1.26 4.75
C ILE A 131 9.05 -0.43 5.31
N ALA A 132 9.83 0.25 4.46
CA ALA A 132 10.92 1.13 4.86
C ALA A 132 10.45 2.26 5.78
N TYR A 133 9.29 2.87 5.48
CA TYR A 133 8.71 3.89 6.34
C TYR A 133 8.33 3.32 7.71
N ILE A 134 7.68 2.16 7.76
CA ILE A 134 7.25 1.53 9.02
C ILE A 134 8.46 1.21 9.90
N THR A 135 9.53 0.64 9.32
CA THR A 135 10.74 0.24 10.06
C THR A 135 11.59 1.42 10.53
N ASN A 136 11.49 2.58 9.88
CA ASN A 136 12.25 3.78 10.20
C ASN A 136 11.37 4.95 10.68
N LYS A 137 10.14 4.65 11.12
CA LYS A 137 9.11 5.65 11.37
C LYS A 137 9.55 6.75 12.33
N GLU A 138 10.17 6.40 13.44
CA GLU A 138 10.55 7.37 14.49
C GLU A 138 11.56 8.41 13.96
N MET A 139 12.60 7.95 13.28
CA MET A 139 13.60 8.82 12.66
C MET A 139 13.00 9.67 11.54
N LEU A 140 12.14 9.09 10.70
CA LEU A 140 11.50 9.80 9.60
C LEU A 140 10.51 10.86 10.12
N ASP A 141 9.75 10.55 11.16
CA ASP A 141 8.83 11.48 11.79
C ASP A 141 9.56 12.63 12.47
N GLU A 142 10.72 12.38 13.09
CA GLU A 142 11.60 13.42 13.63
C GLU A 142 12.14 14.33 12.53
N LEU A 143 12.66 13.78 11.45
CA LEU A 143 13.14 14.58 10.31
C LEU A 143 12.03 15.44 9.69
N TYR A 144 10.84 14.89 9.55
CA TYR A 144 9.68 15.63 9.04
C TYR A 144 9.30 16.80 9.95
N SER A 145 9.34 16.61 11.28
CA SER A 145 8.96 17.64 12.25
C SER A 145 9.95 18.83 12.29
N LYS A 146 11.20 18.63 11.85
CA LYS A 146 12.21 19.70 11.72
C LYS A 146 11.93 20.69 10.58
N GLY A 147 10.88 20.43 9.78
CA GLY A 147 10.37 21.35 8.78
C GLY A 147 11.06 21.29 7.41
N PRO A 148 10.77 22.28 6.52
CA PRO A 148 11.14 22.22 5.10
C PRO A 148 12.63 22.08 4.82
N LEU A 149 13.49 22.63 5.67
CA LEU A 149 14.95 22.52 5.51
C LEU A 149 15.46 21.07 5.57
N PHE A 150 14.72 20.18 6.22
CA PHE A 150 15.07 18.76 6.36
C PHE A 150 14.40 17.87 5.32
N GLN A 151 13.58 18.42 4.42
CA GLN A 151 12.83 17.66 3.41
C GLN A 151 13.74 16.81 2.51
N LYS A 152 14.88 17.38 2.09
CA LYS A 152 15.88 16.64 1.30
C LYS A 152 16.46 15.47 2.08
N LYS A 153 16.83 15.67 3.35
CA LYS A 153 17.37 14.61 4.22
C LYS A 153 16.31 13.53 4.46
N TYR A 154 15.07 13.92 4.75
CA TYR A 154 13.93 12.98 4.87
C TYR A 154 13.80 12.09 3.62
N SER A 155 13.75 12.69 2.43
CA SER A 155 13.60 11.96 1.17
C SER A 155 14.77 11.03 0.89
N MET A 156 16.00 11.45 1.17
CA MET A 156 17.20 10.62 1.01
C MET A 156 17.20 9.45 1.99
N THR A 157 16.86 9.68 3.25
CA THR A 157 16.78 8.64 4.29
C THR A 157 15.74 7.58 3.93
N LEU A 158 14.53 8.01 3.51
CA LEU A 158 13.48 7.08 3.11
C LEU A 158 13.87 6.26 1.87
N ARG A 159 14.54 6.89 0.89
CA ARG A 159 15.04 6.18 -0.31
C ARG A 159 16.13 5.16 0.04
N HIS A 160 17.00 5.49 0.97
CA HIS A 160 18.04 4.56 1.44
C HIS A 160 17.40 3.34 2.13
N ALA A 161 16.49 3.58 3.07
CA ALA A 161 15.77 2.52 3.75
C ALA A 161 14.94 1.65 2.77
N GLU A 162 14.33 2.25 1.74
CA GLU A 162 13.65 1.49 0.67
C GLU A 162 14.60 0.56 -0.08
N LYS A 163 15.83 1.03 -0.35
CA LYS A 163 16.87 0.18 -0.97
C LYS A 163 17.27 -0.98 -0.05
N GLU A 164 17.40 -0.75 1.25
CA GLU A 164 17.71 -1.81 2.23
C GLU A 164 16.62 -2.90 2.25
N ILE A 165 15.33 -2.52 2.23
CA ILE A 165 14.22 -3.48 2.12
C ILE A 165 14.31 -4.29 0.82
N ARG A 166 14.61 -3.64 -0.31
CA ARG A 166 14.77 -4.33 -1.59
C ARG A 166 15.95 -5.31 -1.56
N ASP A 167 17.09 -4.87 -1.04
CA ASP A 167 18.29 -5.71 -0.92
C ASP A 167 18.02 -6.92 0.01
N PHE A 168 17.29 -6.71 1.11
CA PHE A 168 16.84 -7.79 1.99
C PHE A 168 15.96 -8.80 1.25
N ARG A 169 14.99 -8.33 0.45
CA ARG A 169 14.14 -9.22 -0.35
C ARG A 169 14.94 -10.07 -1.33
N PHE A 170 15.86 -9.44 -2.08
CA PHE A 170 16.70 -10.18 -3.04
C PHE A 170 17.56 -11.22 -2.33
N LYS A 171 18.19 -10.86 -1.22
CA LYS A 171 19.03 -11.78 -0.42
C LYS A 171 18.24 -12.98 0.09
N ASN A 172 16.97 -12.81 0.42
CA ASN A 172 16.09 -13.85 0.95
C ASN A 172 15.18 -14.48 -0.12
N ASN A 173 15.45 -14.26 -1.41
CA ASN A 173 14.69 -14.79 -2.54
C ASN A 173 13.17 -14.44 -2.48
N ILE A 174 12.82 -13.29 -1.91
CA ILE A 174 11.44 -12.76 -1.89
C ILE A 174 11.22 -11.99 -3.20
N LEU A 175 10.88 -12.72 -4.24
CA LEU A 175 10.69 -12.19 -5.60
C LEU A 175 9.23 -12.33 -6.02
N PRO A 176 8.70 -11.39 -6.85
CA PRO A 176 7.37 -11.55 -7.40
C PRO A 176 7.37 -12.63 -8.48
N GLY A 177 6.30 -13.42 -8.55
CA GLY A 177 5.91 -14.15 -9.73
C GLY A 177 5.12 -13.25 -10.70
N PHE A 178 4.98 -13.69 -11.94
CA PHE A 178 4.18 -13.02 -12.97
C PHE A 178 3.12 -13.99 -13.47
N ARG A 179 1.87 -13.51 -13.48
CA ARG A 179 0.73 -14.29 -13.94
C ARG A 179 0.12 -13.69 -15.17
N VAL A 180 -0.36 -14.51 -16.07
CA VAL A 180 -1.13 -14.10 -17.24
C VAL A 180 -2.48 -13.55 -16.79
N VAL A 181 -2.92 -12.47 -17.44
CA VAL A 181 -4.28 -11.97 -17.24
C VAL A 181 -5.24 -12.87 -18.00
N ASP A 182 -6.12 -13.56 -17.28
CA ASP A 182 -7.20 -14.33 -17.88
C ASP A 182 -8.29 -13.37 -18.39
N THR A 183 -8.36 -13.21 -19.71
CA THR A 183 -9.36 -12.37 -20.37
C THR A 183 -10.60 -13.16 -20.80
N CYS A 184 -10.62 -14.46 -20.53
CA CYS A 184 -11.70 -15.38 -20.95
C CYS A 184 -12.58 -15.86 -19.79
N GLY A 185 -12.36 -15.35 -18.57
CA GLY A 185 -13.15 -15.71 -17.39
C GLY A 185 -13.07 -17.19 -16.99
N GLY A 186 -12.00 -17.88 -17.37
CA GLY A 186 -11.83 -19.31 -17.15
C GLY A 186 -12.63 -20.22 -18.10
N GLU A 187 -13.38 -19.64 -19.05
CA GLU A 187 -14.16 -20.43 -20.02
C GLU A 187 -13.28 -21.03 -21.12
N PHE A 188 -12.20 -20.35 -21.49
CA PHE A 188 -11.24 -20.78 -22.50
C PHE A 188 -9.83 -20.46 -22.03
N GLU A 189 -8.84 -21.15 -22.61
CA GLU A 189 -7.44 -20.83 -22.38
C GLU A 189 -7.10 -19.41 -22.89
N ALA A 190 -6.57 -18.55 -22.02
CA ALA A 190 -6.26 -17.19 -22.37
C ALA A 190 -4.83 -17.07 -22.93
N TYR A 191 -4.72 -16.71 -24.19
CA TYR A 191 -3.44 -16.43 -24.87
C TYR A 191 -3.17 -14.93 -24.94
N THR A 192 -3.14 -14.25 -23.81
CA THR A 192 -2.89 -12.80 -23.79
C THR A 192 -1.45 -12.47 -23.46
N PRO A 193 -0.89 -11.36 -24.03
CA PRO A 193 0.44 -10.89 -23.68
C PRO A 193 0.46 -10.05 -22.39
N TYR A 194 -0.62 -10.05 -21.60
CA TYR A 194 -0.75 -9.22 -20.43
C TYR A 194 -0.38 -10.01 -19.17
N TYR A 195 0.50 -9.42 -18.35
CA TYR A 195 0.95 -10.01 -17.11
C TYR A 195 0.75 -9.03 -15.95
N TYR A 196 0.51 -9.56 -14.77
CA TYR A 196 0.61 -8.83 -13.52
C TYR A 196 1.55 -9.53 -12.55
N SER A 197 2.23 -8.78 -11.70
CA SER A 197 3.11 -9.34 -10.68
C SER A 197 2.34 -9.62 -9.39
N SER A 198 2.68 -10.70 -8.69
CA SER A 198 2.18 -11.03 -7.36
C SER A 198 3.26 -11.73 -6.54
N TYR A 199 3.17 -11.65 -5.21
CA TYR A 199 4.06 -12.39 -4.30
C TYR A 199 3.41 -13.69 -3.85
N ASP A 200 2.95 -14.48 -4.83
CA ASP A 200 2.52 -15.86 -4.63
C ASP A 200 3.59 -16.85 -5.13
N THR A 201 3.31 -18.14 -5.01
CA THR A 201 4.29 -19.19 -5.33
C THR A 201 4.35 -19.53 -6.82
N GLU A 202 3.45 -19.00 -7.64
CA GLU A 202 3.34 -19.38 -9.04
C GLU A 202 3.89 -18.28 -9.97
N ASN A 203 4.54 -18.72 -11.04
CA ASN A 203 5.07 -17.85 -12.08
C ASN A 203 4.78 -18.45 -13.47
N GLU A 204 3.94 -17.79 -14.24
CA GLU A 204 3.54 -18.20 -15.58
C GLU A 204 4.38 -17.56 -16.69
N SER A 205 5.37 -16.70 -16.31
CA SER A 205 6.25 -16.09 -17.29
C SER A 205 7.26 -17.09 -17.85
N VAL A 206 7.27 -17.27 -19.17
CA VAL A 206 8.20 -18.13 -19.86
C VAL A 206 9.42 -17.34 -20.30
N ARG A 207 10.61 -17.72 -19.78
CA ARG A 207 11.88 -17.12 -20.23
C ARG A 207 12.26 -17.69 -21.60
N THR A 208 12.74 -16.83 -22.47
CA THR A 208 13.26 -17.21 -23.79
C THR A 208 14.64 -16.57 -23.99
N ASP A 209 15.45 -17.13 -24.89
CA ASP A 209 16.79 -16.62 -25.24
C ASP A 209 16.76 -15.46 -26.25
N ARG A 210 15.57 -15.00 -26.64
CA ARG A 210 15.40 -13.86 -27.53
C ARG A 210 15.93 -12.57 -26.90
N LYS A 211 16.54 -11.71 -27.67
CA LYS A 211 16.85 -10.34 -27.24
C LYS A 211 15.56 -9.62 -26.87
N LYS A 212 15.55 -8.97 -25.70
CA LYS A 212 14.36 -8.29 -25.16
C LYS A 212 14.69 -6.84 -24.87
N ILE A 213 13.74 -5.96 -25.17
CA ILE A 213 13.77 -4.55 -24.79
C ILE A 213 12.60 -4.31 -23.86
N MET A 214 12.87 -3.75 -22.68
CA MET A 214 11.83 -3.35 -21.74
C MET A 214 11.58 -1.85 -21.90
N ILE A 215 10.34 -1.47 -22.11
CA ILE A 215 9.90 -0.08 -22.13
C ILE A 215 9.12 0.18 -20.82
N LEU A 216 9.61 1.14 -20.05
CA LEU A 216 8.93 1.57 -18.83
C LEU A 216 8.04 2.77 -19.17
N GLY A 217 6.75 2.62 -18.91
CA GLY A 217 5.75 3.66 -19.15
C GLY A 217 4.82 3.83 -17.96
N GLY A 218 4.16 5.00 -17.86
CA GLY A 218 3.23 5.32 -16.78
C GLY A 218 1.81 4.79 -17.00
N GLY A 219 1.58 3.97 -18.01
CA GLY A 219 0.27 3.38 -18.33
C GLY A 219 0.00 3.37 -19.85
N PRO A 220 -1.12 2.78 -20.28
CA PRO A 220 -1.38 2.51 -21.71
C PRO A 220 -1.55 3.78 -22.57
N ASN A 221 -1.80 4.92 -21.96
CA ASN A 221 -2.07 6.19 -22.65
C ASN A 221 -0.98 7.25 -22.44
N ARG A 222 0.23 6.86 -22.09
CA ARG A 222 1.38 7.76 -21.90
C ARG A 222 2.62 7.27 -22.61
#